data_992a81c082a78dcd75d3859874df0f95
#
_entry.id   992a81c082a78dcd75d3859874df0f95
#
_cell.length_a   1.000
_cell.length_b   1.000
_cell.length_c   1.000
_cell.angle_alpha   90.00
_cell.angle_beta   90.00
_cell.angle_gamma   90.00
#
_symmetry.space_group_name_H-M   'P 1'
#
loop_
_entity.id
_entity.type
_entity.pdbx_description
1 polymer ?
#
loop_
_entity_poly.entity_id
_entity_poly.type
_entity_poly.pdbx_seq_one_letter_code
_entity_poly.pdbx_strand_id
1 'polypeptide(L)'
;MNRVFTIEQLRPIKDGMTISRDAKMGTSTGVTFFSLGKDTSISQECYDATAVYIGAKGDATFLIGENADKKNFTEGDCLIVPGGTLCGMETATGTVYTEMIIKKENTMNNIIKSGEVMKLKDLISYEEGSIANLDVVSNDTMKFVLMAFDEGTGLTPHRAPGNAIIFALEGKATIGYEGKDYTLSAGENFRFDKNGLHSVTAEGKFKMALLLVRE
;
A
#
# COMPACT_ATOMS: atom_id res chain seq x y z
N MET A 1 -17.47 -9.28 -3.95
CA MET A 1 -16.71 -8.20 -3.32
C MET A 1 -16.72 -7.03 -4.28
N ASN A 2 -17.01 -5.80 -3.82
CA ASN A 2 -16.87 -4.63 -4.67
C ASN A 2 -15.43 -4.52 -5.13
N ARG A 3 -15.19 -4.17 -6.40
CA ARG A 3 -13.84 -3.99 -6.94
C ARG A 3 -13.17 -2.74 -6.38
N VAL A 4 -13.96 -1.67 -6.17
CA VAL A 4 -13.54 -0.46 -5.46
C VAL A 4 -13.90 -0.63 -3.99
N PHE A 5 -12.96 -0.41 -3.10
CA PHE A 5 -13.13 -0.56 -1.65
C PHE A 5 -12.13 0.30 -0.88
N THR A 6 -12.39 0.56 0.38
CA THR A 6 -11.38 1.05 1.33
C THR A 6 -10.94 -0.08 2.25
N ILE A 7 -9.69 -0.02 2.75
CA ILE A 7 -9.24 -1.02 3.73
C ILE A 7 -10.10 -0.95 5.01
N GLU A 8 -10.52 0.25 5.41
CA GLU A 8 -11.43 0.45 6.55
C GLU A 8 -12.76 -0.29 6.38
N GLN A 9 -13.37 -0.29 5.17
CA GLN A 9 -14.60 -1.08 4.92
C GLN A 9 -14.39 -2.59 5.11
N LEU A 10 -13.18 -3.07 4.81
CA LEU A 10 -12.83 -4.49 5.00
C LEU A 10 -12.43 -4.79 6.44
N ARG A 11 -11.86 -3.82 7.15
CA ARG A 11 -11.33 -3.91 8.51
C ARG A 11 -11.72 -2.67 9.31
N PRO A 12 -12.99 -2.56 9.71
CA PRO A 12 -13.42 -1.42 10.52
C PRO A 12 -12.75 -1.42 11.90
N ILE A 13 -12.43 -0.24 12.40
CA ILE A 13 -11.93 -0.05 13.76
C ILE A 13 -13.00 -0.51 14.74
N LYS A 14 -12.60 -1.33 15.72
CA LYS A 14 -13.44 -1.79 16.84
C LYS A 14 -12.67 -1.63 18.11
N ASP A 15 -13.24 -0.89 19.06
CA ASP A 15 -12.61 -0.58 20.34
C ASP A 15 -12.13 -1.84 21.07
N GLY A 16 -10.91 -1.80 21.59
CA GLY A 16 -10.29 -2.89 22.32
C GLY A 16 -9.93 -4.13 21.49
N MET A 17 -10.03 -4.07 20.16
CA MET A 17 -9.77 -5.22 19.29
C MET A 17 -8.65 -4.92 18.27
N THR A 18 -7.78 -5.89 18.04
CA THR A 18 -6.89 -5.97 16.89
C THR A 18 -7.46 -7.00 15.92
N ILE A 19 -7.71 -6.61 14.68
CA ILE A 19 -8.32 -7.47 13.66
C ILE A 19 -7.42 -7.46 12.42
N SER A 20 -7.11 -8.65 11.90
CA SER A 20 -6.32 -8.80 10.69
C SER A 20 -7.03 -9.67 9.64
N ARG A 21 -6.62 -9.52 8.40
CA ARG A 21 -7.04 -10.37 7.29
C ARG A 21 -5.99 -10.42 6.20
N ASP A 22 -5.61 -11.64 5.84
CA ASP A 22 -4.84 -11.90 4.62
C ASP A 22 -5.58 -11.37 3.38
N ALA A 23 -4.92 -10.55 2.59
CA ALA A 23 -5.45 -10.00 1.34
C ALA A 23 -5.56 -11.06 0.23
N LYS A 24 -4.99 -12.25 0.43
CA LYS A 24 -4.97 -13.36 -0.54
C LYS A 24 -4.43 -12.93 -1.91
N MET A 25 -3.25 -12.32 -1.88
CA MET A 25 -2.57 -11.85 -3.09
C MET A 25 -1.73 -12.94 -3.76
N GLY A 26 -1.36 -13.99 -3.02
CA GLY A 26 -0.49 -15.09 -3.42
C GLY A 26 0.23 -15.68 -2.22
N THR A 27 1.08 -16.67 -2.45
CA THR A 27 1.83 -17.35 -1.39
C THR A 27 3.24 -16.80 -1.17
N SER A 28 3.77 -16.07 -2.14
CA SER A 28 5.15 -15.55 -2.16
C SER A 28 5.35 -14.31 -1.29
N THR A 29 4.31 -13.55 -1.05
CA THR A 29 4.35 -12.28 -0.30
C THR A 29 3.17 -12.22 0.66
N GLY A 30 3.44 -12.03 1.96
CA GLY A 30 2.39 -11.78 2.94
C GLY A 30 1.85 -10.35 2.76
N VAL A 31 0.57 -10.23 2.46
CA VAL A 31 -0.14 -8.94 2.42
C VAL A 31 -1.33 -9.04 3.36
N THR A 32 -1.33 -8.24 4.42
CA THR A 32 -2.35 -8.31 5.47
C THR A 32 -2.95 -6.94 5.72
N PHE A 33 -4.26 -6.88 5.79
CA PHE A 33 -5.01 -5.69 6.23
C PHE A 33 -5.26 -5.79 7.73
N PHE A 34 -4.90 -4.74 8.46
CA PHE A 34 -5.06 -4.63 9.90
C PHE A 34 -5.97 -3.48 10.29
N SER A 35 -6.68 -3.64 11.41
CA SER A 35 -7.21 -2.55 12.20
C SER A 35 -6.90 -2.76 13.66
N LEU A 36 -6.45 -1.70 14.33
CA LEU A 36 -6.30 -1.60 15.77
C LEU A 36 -7.40 -0.70 16.32
N GLY A 37 -8.10 -1.15 17.33
CA GLY A 37 -9.09 -0.38 18.04
C GLY A 37 -8.46 0.70 18.92
N LYS A 38 -9.30 1.59 19.45
CA LYS A 38 -8.88 2.61 20.40
C LYS A 38 -8.15 1.97 21.60
N ASP A 39 -7.09 2.63 22.05
CA ASP A 39 -6.26 2.23 23.21
C ASP A 39 -5.72 0.79 23.10
N THR A 40 -5.36 0.34 21.88
CA THR A 40 -4.71 -0.95 21.64
C THR A 40 -3.29 -0.80 21.14
N SER A 41 -2.52 -1.88 21.26
CA SER A 41 -1.13 -1.94 20.81
C SER A 41 -0.76 -3.31 20.27
N ILE A 42 0.31 -3.34 19.48
CA ILE A 42 1.06 -4.55 19.10
C ILE A 42 2.44 -4.40 19.74
N SER A 43 2.83 -5.39 20.54
CA SER A 43 4.16 -5.44 21.17
C SER A 43 5.26 -5.42 20.11
N GLN A 44 6.45 -4.95 20.48
CA GLN A 44 7.59 -5.03 19.58
C GLN A 44 7.94 -6.49 19.26
N GLU A 45 7.93 -6.81 17.99
CA GLU A 45 8.33 -8.09 17.43
C GLU A 45 9.42 -7.85 16.38
N CYS A 46 10.24 -8.88 16.13
CA CYS A 46 11.30 -8.84 15.13
C CYS A 46 10.99 -9.86 14.03
N TYR A 47 10.79 -9.37 12.81
CA TYR A 47 10.62 -10.23 11.64
C TYR A 47 11.97 -10.46 10.95
N ASP A 48 12.19 -11.66 10.39
CA ASP A 48 13.37 -11.96 9.57
C ASP A 48 13.32 -11.32 8.17
N ALA A 49 12.24 -10.63 7.85
CA ALA A 49 11.97 -10.04 6.54
C ALA A 49 11.59 -8.56 6.67
N THR A 50 11.84 -7.78 5.61
CA THR A 50 11.45 -6.38 5.57
C THR A 50 9.92 -6.25 5.56
N ALA A 51 9.38 -5.41 6.44
CA ALA A 51 7.98 -5.05 6.49
C ALA A 51 7.74 -3.65 5.91
N VAL A 52 6.67 -3.50 5.11
CA VAL A 52 6.20 -2.22 4.59
C VAL A 52 4.79 -1.99 5.12
N TYR A 53 4.59 -0.86 5.78
CA TYR A 53 3.30 -0.44 6.32
C TYR A 53 2.75 0.73 5.51
N ILE A 54 1.46 0.69 5.18
CA ILE A 54 0.75 1.79 4.48
C ILE A 54 -0.49 2.14 5.29
N GLY A 55 -0.56 3.38 5.80
CA GLY A 55 -1.68 3.91 6.55
C GLY A 55 -2.92 4.13 5.68
N ALA A 56 -4.05 3.60 6.11
CA ALA A 56 -5.33 3.72 5.40
C ALA A 56 -6.37 4.55 6.14
N LYS A 57 -6.27 4.66 7.47
CA LYS A 57 -7.19 5.44 8.32
C LYS A 57 -6.61 5.64 9.71
N GLY A 58 -6.96 6.76 10.36
CA GLY A 58 -6.60 7.04 11.74
C GLY A 58 -5.11 7.29 11.94
N ASP A 59 -4.64 7.10 13.16
CA ASP A 59 -3.26 7.36 13.56
C ASP A 59 -2.70 6.29 14.49
N ALA A 60 -1.39 6.14 14.46
CA ALA A 60 -0.64 5.27 15.35
C ALA A 60 0.76 5.83 15.62
N THR A 61 1.38 5.32 16.66
CA THR A 61 2.80 5.54 16.93
C THR A 61 3.54 4.21 16.78
N PHE A 62 4.45 4.11 15.83
CA PHE A 62 5.38 3.00 15.75
C PHE A 62 6.49 3.15 16.78
N LEU A 63 6.95 2.01 17.31
CA LEU A 63 8.07 1.87 18.25
C LEU A 63 9.16 1.06 17.52
N ILE A 64 10.26 1.71 17.13
CA ILE A 64 11.28 1.12 16.24
C ILE A 64 12.59 0.94 16.97
N GLY A 65 13.21 -0.24 16.79
CA GLY A 65 14.52 -0.58 17.35
C GLY A 65 14.49 -0.84 18.84
N GLU A 66 15.67 -1.13 19.42
CA GLU A 66 15.81 -1.46 20.85
C GLU A 66 15.45 -0.31 21.78
N ASN A 67 15.63 0.94 21.33
CA ASN A 67 15.29 2.14 22.09
C ASN A 67 13.80 2.51 21.98
N ALA A 68 13.01 1.77 21.21
CA ALA A 68 11.59 2.07 20.92
C ALA A 68 11.40 3.50 20.39
N ASP A 69 12.22 3.91 19.41
CA ASP A 69 12.12 5.23 18.79
C ASP A 69 10.73 5.45 18.23
N LYS A 70 10.08 6.52 18.68
CA LYS A 70 8.70 6.82 18.31
C LYS A 70 8.59 7.47 16.93
N LYS A 71 7.72 6.92 16.07
CA LYS A 71 7.39 7.46 14.76
C LYS A 71 5.88 7.62 14.63
N ASN A 72 5.42 8.84 14.46
CA ASN A 72 4.01 9.09 14.19
C ASN A 72 3.66 8.61 12.77
N PHE A 73 2.51 7.96 12.66
CA PHE A 73 2.04 7.33 11.43
C PHE A 73 0.55 7.58 11.25
N THR A 74 0.16 8.09 10.10
CA THR A 74 -1.21 8.51 9.79
C THR A 74 -1.66 8.00 8.42
N GLU A 75 -2.87 8.28 8.03
CA GLU A 75 -3.42 7.98 6.71
C GLU A 75 -2.51 8.50 5.57
N GLY A 76 -2.23 7.63 4.60
CA GLY A 76 -1.36 7.91 3.45
C GLY A 76 0.13 7.85 3.75
N ASP A 77 0.54 7.58 5.00
CA ASP A 77 1.94 7.34 5.35
C ASP A 77 2.39 5.96 4.91
N CYS A 78 3.69 5.85 4.64
CA CYS A 78 4.40 4.61 4.46
C CYS A 78 5.59 4.55 5.41
N LEU A 79 5.81 3.40 6.02
CA LEU A 79 6.97 3.10 6.84
C LEU A 79 7.57 1.77 6.39
N ILE A 80 8.89 1.73 6.22
CA ILE A 80 9.64 0.52 5.89
C ILE A 80 10.53 0.15 7.06
N VAL A 81 10.33 -1.05 7.56
CA VAL A 81 11.11 -1.61 8.69
C VAL A 81 11.93 -2.78 8.16
N PRO A 82 13.29 -2.68 8.16
CA PRO A 82 14.16 -3.77 7.73
C PRO A 82 14.00 -5.02 8.58
N GLY A 83 14.23 -6.18 7.99
CA GLY A 83 14.33 -7.43 8.74
C GLY A 83 15.40 -7.33 9.84
N GLY A 84 15.17 -8.01 10.96
CA GLY A 84 16.03 -7.94 12.14
C GLY A 84 15.81 -6.70 13.03
N THR A 85 14.85 -5.84 12.72
CA THR A 85 14.54 -4.64 13.50
C THR A 85 13.31 -4.88 14.38
N LEU A 86 13.42 -4.58 15.70
CA LEU A 86 12.26 -4.58 16.59
C LEU A 86 11.26 -3.52 16.13
N CYS A 87 9.99 -3.90 16.01
CA CYS A 87 8.91 -3.02 15.58
C CYS A 87 7.63 -3.33 16.35
N GLY A 88 7.06 -2.32 16.97
CA GLY A 88 5.75 -2.37 17.61
C GLY A 88 4.90 -1.17 17.23
N MET A 89 3.66 -1.13 17.68
CA MET A 89 2.73 -0.06 17.37
C MET A 89 1.75 0.16 18.52
N GLU A 90 1.40 1.41 18.79
CA GLU A 90 0.36 1.81 19.70
C GLU A 90 -0.56 2.85 19.07
N THR A 91 -1.84 2.87 19.42
CA THR A 91 -2.80 3.88 18.99
C THR A 91 -3.76 4.26 20.13
N ALA A 92 -4.02 5.56 20.26
CA ALA A 92 -4.99 6.08 21.21
C ALA A 92 -6.38 6.26 20.58
N THR A 93 -6.48 6.36 19.26
CA THR A 93 -7.72 6.69 18.54
C THR A 93 -8.22 5.54 17.67
N GLY A 94 -7.33 4.63 17.30
CA GLY A 94 -7.53 3.55 16.35
C GLY A 94 -6.87 3.83 14.99
N THR A 95 -6.42 2.76 14.35
CA THR A 95 -5.76 2.85 13.04
C THR A 95 -6.11 1.68 12.14
N VAL A 96 -6.08 1.92 10.82
CA VAL A 96 -6.20 0.89 9.78
C VAL A 96 -5.01 1.01 8.84
N TYR A 97 -4.36 -0.10 8.54
CA TYR A 97 -3.19 -0.13 7.66
C TYR A 97 -3.07 -1.44 6.87
N THR A 98 -2.24 -1.39 5.84
CA THR A 98 -1.77 -2.58 5.11
C THR A 98 -0.34 -2.89 5.53
N GLU A 99 -0.07 -4.14 5.86
CA GLU A 99 1.27 -4.68 6.05
C GLU A 99 1.64 -5.56 4.86
N MET A 100 2.87 -5.38 4.34
CA MET A 100 3.46 -6.23 3.30
C MET A 100 4.79 -6.78 3.80
N ILE A 101 4.95 -8.11 3.79
CA ILE A 101 6.20 -8.78 4.17
C ILE A 101 7.00 -9.15 2.93
N ILE A 102 8.20 -8.59 2.80
CA ILE A 102 9.09 -8.77 1.66
C ILE A 102 10.23 -9.72 2.03
N LYS A 103 10.18 -10.93 1.51
CA LYS A 103 11.12 -12.01 1.87
C LYS A 103 12.50 -11.93 1.19
N LYS A 104 12.69 -11.06 0.20
CA LYS A 104 13.97 -10.90 -0.54
C LYS A 104 14.44 -9.46 -0.45
N GLU A 105 15.54 -9.23 0.26
CA GLU A 105 16.02 -7.89 0.64
C GLU A 105 16.62 -7.03 -0.50
N ASN A 106 17.20 -7.62 -1.54
CA ASN A 106 18.00 -6.89 -2.55
C ASN A 106 17.19 -6.18 -3.65
N THR A 107 15.96 -5.78 -3.36
CA THR A 107 15.01 -5.33 -4.38
C THR A 107 14.36 -4.00 -4.10
N MET A 108 14.79 -3.32 -3.03
CA MET A 108 14.24 -2.02 -2.65
C MET A 108 15.03 -0.87 -3.25
N ASN A 109 14.33 0.18 -3.65
CA ASN A 109 14.93 1.40 -4.16
C ASN A 109 15.59 2.19 -3.01
N ASN A 110 16.85 2.59 -3.18
CA ASN A 110 17.62 3.34 -2.19
C ASN A 110 17.08 4.76 -1.89
N ILE A 111 16.13 5.27 -2.69
CA ILE A 111 15.46 6.54 -2.43
C ILE A 111 14.57 6.46 -1.19
N ILE A 112 14.13 5.24 -0.84
CA ILE A 112 13.24 5.01 0.29
C ILE A 112 14.07 4.73 1.53
N LYS A 113 13.96 5.61 2.50
CA LYS A 113 14.70 5.52 3.75
C LYS A 113 13.98 4.60 4.73
N SER A 114 14.62 3.50 5.08
CA SER A 114 14.13 2.60 6.12
C SER A 114 14.08 3.30 7.49
N GLY A 115 13.04 3.01 8.27
CA GLY A 115 12.82 3.59 9.60
C GLY A 115 12.30 5.03 9.59
N GLU A 116 12.08 5.64 8.41
CA GLU A 116 11.46 6.96 8.27
C GLU A 116 10.03 6.84 7.76
N VAL A 117 9.12 7.64 8.34
CA VAL A 117 7.75 7.77 7.86
C VAL A 117 7.72 8.78 6.71
N MET A 118 7.07 8.43 5.61
CA MET A 118 7.01 9.24 4.40
C MET A 118 5.63 9.14 3.74
N LYS A 119 5.21 10.16 2.99
CA LYS A 119 4.02 10.09 2.14
C LYS A 119 4.41 9.53 0.77
N LEU A 120 3.82 8.39 0.37
CA LEU A 120 4.12 7.78 -0.93
C LEU A 120 3.88 8.74 -2.11
N LYS A 121 2.84 9.57 -2.03
CA LYS A 121 2.52 10.54 -3.09
C LYS A 121 3.60 11.63 -3.30
N ASP A 122 4.41 11.92 -2.28
CA ASP A 122 5.44 12.96 -2.34
C ASP A 122 6.77 12.43 -2.92
N LEU A 123 6.91 11.10 -3.04
CA LEU A 123 8.11 10.46 -3.61
C LEU A 123 8.18 10.51 -5.13
N ILE A 124 7.08 10.84 -5.81
CA ILE A 124 7.01 10.90 -7.26
C ILE A 124 6.36 12.19 -7.73
N SER A 125 6.97 12.86 -8.72
CA SER A 125 6.44 14.08 -9.33
C SER A 125 5.66 13.75 -10.61
N TYR A 126 4.74 14.64 -10.99
CA TYR A 126 4.12 14.60 -12.31
C TYR A 126 5.12 15.03 -13.39
N GLU A 127 5.05 14.40 -14.55
CA GLU A 127 5.75 14.79 -15.77
C GLU A 127 4.71 15.20 -16.82
N GLU A 128 4.88 16.38 -17.42
CA GLU A 128 3.93 16.94 -18.38
C GLU A 128 3.67 16.00 -19.54
N GLY A 129 2.39 15.70 -19.81
CA GLY A 129 1.93 14.84 -20.90
C GLY A 129 2.35 13.37 -20.80
N SER A 130 2.86 12.92 -19.63
CA SER A 130 3.38 11.56 -19.50
C SER A 130 2.99 10.88 -18.18
N ILE A 131 3.44 9.63 -18.02
CA ILE A 131 3.28 8.83 -16.80
C ILE A 131 4.67 8.60 -16.22
N ALA A 132 4.93 9.19 -15.05
CA ALA A 132 6.14 8.90 -14.29
C ALA A 132 5.98 7.61 -13.47
N ASN A 133 7.08 6.85 -13.32
CA ASN A 133 7.12 5.60 -12.56
C ASN A 133 8.31 5.58 -11.61
N LEU A 134 8.11 5.07 -10.39
CA LEU A 134 9.16 4.85 -9.40
C LEU A 134 8.96 3.48 -8.76
N ASP A 135 9.84 2.53 -9.07
CA ASP A 135 9.84 1.22 -8.42
C ASP A 135 10.31 1.35 -6.97
N VAL A 136 9.45 0.98 -6.03
CA VAL A 136 9.74 0.91 -4.60
C VAL A 136 10.37 -0.44 -4.25
N VAL A 137 9.73 -1.51 -4.74
CA VAL A 137 10.21 -2.90 -4.65
C VAL A 137 10.01 -3.55 -6.01
N SER A 138 11.02 -4.25 -6.51
CA SER A 138 10.91 -5.02 -7.74
C SER A 138 11.76 -6.28 -7.65
N ASN A 139 11.10 -7.46 -7.69
CA ASN A 139 11.74 -8.76 -7.75
C ASN A 139 10.89 -9.76 -8.56
N ASP A 140 11.30 -11.02 -8.61
CA ASP A 140 10.64 -12.05 -9.41
C ASP A 140 9.20 -12.32 -8.97
N THR A 141 8.89 -12.13 -7.68
CA THR A 141 7.62 -12.51 -7.05
C THR A 141 6.68 -11.32 -6.82
N MET A 142 7.22 -10.09 -6.74
CA MET A 142 6.39 -8.92 -6.51
C MET A 142 6.97 -7.66 -7.15
N LYS A 143 6.09 -6.72 -7.46
CA LYS A 143 6.42 -5.35 -7.81
C LYS A 143 5.54 -4.40 -7.00
N PHE A 144 6.17 -3.42 -6.34
CA PHE A 144 5.49 -2.30 -5.72
C PHE A 144 6.02 -1.02 -6.35
N VAL A 145 5.18 -0.32 -7.12
CA VAL A 145 5.56 0.82 -7.95
C VAL A 145 4.64 2.00 -7.68
N LEU A 146 5.21 3.20 -7.58
CA LEU A 146 4.48 4.45 -7.60
C LEU A 146 4.34 4.92 -9.04
N MET A 147 3.16 5.44 -9.37
CA MET A 147 2.87 5.98 -10.69
C MET A 147 2.17 7.33 -10.55
N ALA A 148 2.64 8.33 -11.30
CA ALA A 148 2.02 9.64 -11.40
C ALA A 148 1.58 9.87 -12.85
N PHE A 149 0.30 10.09 -13.03
CA PHE A 149 -0.35 10.31 -14.33
C PHE A 149 -0.66 11.79 -14.48
N ASP A 150 -0.16 12.43 -15.53
CA ASP A 150 -0.62 13.77 -15.89
C ASP A 150 -2.02 13.72 -16.51
N GLU A 151 -2.68 14.86 -16.58
CA GLU A 151 -4.05 14.96 -17.12
C GLU A 151 -4.16 14.33 -18.52
N GLY A 152 -5.17 13.49 -18.72
CA GLY A 152 -5.44 12.81 -19.99
C GLY A 152 -4.50 11.66 -20.33
N THR A 153 -3.55 11.32 -19.46
CA THR A 153 -2.69 10.15 -19.65
C THR A 153 -3.34 8.87 -19.10
N GLY A 154 -2.88 7.72 -19.55
CA GLY A 154 -3.45 6.44 -19.09
C GLY A 154 -2.69 5.23 -19.61
N LEU A 155 -2.99 4.09 -19.02
CA LEU A 155 -2.53 2.77 -19.47
C LEU A 155 -3.61 2.16 -20.34
N THR A 156 -3.27 1.81 -21.57
CA THR A 156 -4.15 1.10 -22.51
C THR A 156 -4.52 -0.29 -21.97
N PRO A 157 -5.62 -0.91 -22.44
CA PRO A 157 -6.04 -2.23 -21.98
C PRO A 157 -4.92 -3.27 -22.10
N HIS A 158 -4.58 -3.91 -20.98
CA HIS A 158 -3.56 -4.94 -20.88
C HIS A 158 -3.89 -5.95 -19.77
N ARG A 159 -3.08 -7.02 -19.64
CA ARG A 159 -3.25 -8.07 -18.63
C ARG A 159 -2.01 -8.16 -17.75
N ALA A 160 -2.19 -8.12 -16.42
CA ALA A 160 -1.10 -8.30 -15.49
C ALA A 160 -0.83 -9.79 -15.19
N PRO A 161 0.43 -10.21 -15.01
CA PRO A 161 0.78 -11.61 -14.80
C PRO A 161 0.51 -12.11 -13.36
N GLY A 162 -0.08 -11.30 -12.51
CA GLY A 162 -0.34 -11.61 -11.11
C GLY A 162 -1.59 -10.91 -10.56
N ASN A 163 -1.91 -11.18 -9.31
CA ASN A 163 -2.91 -10.43 -8.58
C ASN A 163 -2.37 -9.04 -8.24
N ALA A 164 -3.19 -8.01 -8.34
CA ALA A 164 -2.75 -6.66 -8.06
C ALA A 164 -3.74 -5.85 -7.22
N ILE A 165 -3.22 -4.91 -6.45
CA ILE A 165 -4.01 -3.88 -5.74
C ILE A 165 -3.46 -2.51 -6.09
N ILE A 166 -4.34 -1.60 -6.50
CA ILE A 166 -4.08 -0.17 -6.56
C ILE A 166 -4.44 0.45 -5.21
N PHE A 167 -3.56 1.29 -4.69
CA PHE A 167 -3.80 2.27 -3.64
C PHE A 167 -3.83 3.64 -4.32
N ALA A 168 -5.00 4.27 -4.43
CA ALA A 168 -5.11 5.61 -5.00
C ALA A 168 -4.60 6.62 -3.98
N LEU A 169 -3.54 7.36 -4.33
CA LEU A 169 -2.82 8.26 -3.43
C LEU A 169 -3.26 9.71 -3.56
N GLU A 170 -3.62 10.13 -4.78
CA GLU A 170 -4.02 11.51 -5.09
C GLU A 170 -4.87 11.54 -6.35
N GLY A 171 -5.88 12.42 -6.40
CA GLY A 171 -6.70 12.64 -7.58
C GLY A 171 -7.73 11.54 -7.83
N LYS A 172 -8.06 11.33 -9.10
CA LYS A 172 -9.12 10.44 -9.55
C LYS A 172 -8.78 9.81 -10.89
N ALA A 173 -9.21 8.56 -11.09
CA ALA A 173 -9.05 7.83 -12.35
C ALA A 173 -10.27 6.96 -12.66
N THR A 174 -10.48 6.69 -13.93
CA THR A 174 -11.36 5.63 -14.41
C THR A 174 -10.55 4.36 -14.62
N ILE A 175 -10.95 3.27 -13.96
CA ILE A 175 -10.40 1.93 -14.11
C ILE A 175 -11.32 1.10 -14.98
N GLY A 176 -10.90 0.82 -16.21
CA GLY A 176 -11.56 -0.20 -17.03
C GLY A 176 -11.17 -1.60 -16.56
N TYR A 177 -12.13 -2.48 -16.28
CA TYR A 177 -11.86 -3.86 -15.88
C TYR A 177 -12.91 -4.82 -16.42
N GLU A 178 -12.47 -5.80 -17.23
CA GLU A 178 -13.33 -6.84 -17.84
C GLU A 178 -14.61 -6.24 -18.50
N GLY A 179 -14.43 -5.14 -19.25
CA GLY A 179 -15.51 -4.47 -20.00
C GLY A 179 -16.41 -3.58 -19.16
N LYS A 180 -16.04 -3.24 -17.93
CA LYS A 180 -16.76 -2.30 -17.05
C LYS A 180 -15.83 -1.21 -16.56
N ASP A 181 -16.36 -0.01 -16.42
CA ASP A 181 -15.65 1.13 -15.87
C ASP A 181 -16.00 1.35 -14.40
N TYR A 182 -14.99 1.71 -13.64
CA TYR A 182 -15.06 2.02 -12.21
C TYR A 182 -14.32 3.32 -11.94
N THR A 183 -14.95 4.21 -11.23
CA THR A 183 -14.27 5.40 -10.70
C THR A 183 -13.47 5.02 -9.47
N LEU A 184 -12.22 5.48 -9.40
CA LEU A 184 -11.32 5.29 -8.28
C LEU A 184 -10.79 6.65 -7.83
N SER A 185 -11.02 7.02 -6.57
CA SER A 185 -10.61 8.29 -5.96
C SER A 185 -9.53 8.07 -4.90
N ALA A 186 -8.78 9.11 -4.58
CA ALA A 186 -7.78 9.07 -3.49
C ALA A 186 -8.36 8.47 -2.20
N GLY A 187 -7.59 7.59 -1.54
CA GLY A 187 -7.99 6.82 -0.36
C GLY A 187 -8.73 5.51 -0.66
N GLU A 188 -9.19 5.31 -1.90
CA GLU A 188 -9.80 4.05 -2.33
C GLU A 188 -8.77 3.09 -2.92
N ASN A 189 -9.17 1.82 -3.00
CA ASN A 189 -8.36 0.73 -3.54
C ASN A 189 -9.12 -0.01 -4.62
N PHE A 190 -8.39 -0.58 -5.59
CA PHE A 190 -8.95 -1.44 -6.63
C PHE A 190 -8.16 -2.74 -6.71
N ARG A 191 -8.86 -3.89 -6.82
CA ARG A 191 -8.23 -5.20 -6.95
C ARG A 191 -8.41 -5.76 -8.36
N PHE A 192 -7.30 -6.17 -8.97
CA PHE A 192 -7.24 -6.98 -10.19
C PHE A 192 -6.92 -8.44 -9.85
N ASP A 193 -7.57 -9.36 -10.55
CA ASP A 193 -7.18 -10.78 -10.54
C ASP A 193 -6.11 -11.02 -11.63
N LYS A 194 -5.31 -12.03 -11.44
CA LYS A 194 -4.30 -12.49 -12.42
C LYS A 194 -4.93 -12.62 -13.81
N ASN A 195 -4.28 -12.05 -14.83
CA ASN A 195 -4.71 -12.01 -16.21
C ASN A 195 -6.03 -11.26 -16.50
N GLY A 196 -6.62 -10.54 -15.53
CA GLY A 196 -7.78 -9.67 -15.77
C GLY A 196 -7.41 -8.54 -16.74
N LEU A 197 -8.22 -8.32 -17.78
CA LEU A 197 -8.03 -7.22 -18.74
C LEU A 197 -8.39 -5.90 -18.08
N HIS A 198 -7.45 -4.96 -18.05
CA HIS A 198 -7.68 -3.68 -17.38
C HIS A 198 -6.96 -2.51 -18.04
N SER A 199 -7.46 -1.31 -17.78
CA SER A 199 -6.90 -0.03 -18.18
C SER A 199 -7.00 0.98 -17.03
N VAL A 200 -6.22 2.04 -17.10
CA VAL A 200 -6.28 3.17 -16.16
C VAL A 200 -6.28 4.45 -16.97
N THR A 201 -7.24 5.34 -16.72
CA THR A 201 -7.31 6.66 -17.36
C THR A 201 -7.44 7.72 -16.30
N ALA A 202 -6.49 8.65 -16.25
CA ALA A 202 -6.50 9.74 -15.27
C ALA A 202 -7.61 10.75 -15.59
N GLU A 203 -8.39 11.13 -14.58
CA GLU A 203 -9.36 12.23 -14.64
C GLU A 203 -8.74 13.47 -13.96
N GLY A 204 -7.97 14.25 -14.73
CA GLY A 204 -7.04 15.22 -14.19
C GLY A 204 -5.73 14.53 -13.73
N LYS A 205 -5.01 15.14 -12.81
CA LYS A 205 -3.78 14.55 -12.24
C LYS A 205 -4.12 13.44 -11.25
N PHE A 206 -3.44 12.28 -11.37
CA PHE A 206 -3.68 11.11 -10.54
C PHE A 206 -2.39 10.44 -10.11
N LYS A 207 -2.29 10.06 -8.83
CA LYS A 207 -1.18 9.22 -8.33
C LYS A 207 -1.71 7.96 -7.69
N MET A 208 -1.00 6.86 -7.92
CA MET A 208 -1.29 5.57 -7.29
C MET A 208 -0.02 4.82 -6.90
N ALA A 209 -0.16 3.92 -5.93
CA ALA A 209 0.78 2.83 -5.71
C ALA A 209 0.14 1.54 -6.24
N LEU A 210 0.90 0.77 -7.01
CA LEU A 210 0.47 -0.54 -7.52
C LEU A 210 1.29 -1.64 -6.86
N LEU A 211 0.64 -2.51 -6.13
CA LEU A 211 1.20 -3.77 -5.65
C LEU A 211 0.78 -4.89 -6.60
N LEU A 212 1.74 -5.51 -7.27
CA LEU A 212 1.57 -6.69 -8.11
C LEU A 212 2.30 -7.87 -7.48
N VAL A 213 1.58 -8.97 -7.21
CA VAL A 213 2.16 -10.23 -6.72
C VAL A 213 2.06 -11.28 -7.83
N ARG A 214 3.23 -11.81 -8.21
CA ARG A 214 3.38 -12.84 -9.23
C ARG A 214 3.45 -14.20 -8.56
N GLU A 215 2.83 -15.19 -9.14
CA GLU A 215 2.91 -16.61 -8.76
C GLU A 215 3.50 -17.44 -9.91
#